data_3236d40c6783542d8cdd5059dc0ab42e
#
_entry.id   3236d40c6783542d8cdd5059dc0ab42e
#
_cell.length_a   1.000
_cell.length_b   1.000
_cell.length_c   1.000
_cell.angle_alpha   90.00
_cell.angle_beta   90.00
_cell.angle_gamma   90.00
#
_symmetry.space_group_name_H-M   'P 1'
#
loop_
_entity.id
_entity.type
_entity.pdbx_description
1 polymer ?
#
loop_
_entity_poly.entity_id
_entity_poly.type
_entity_poly.pdbx_seq_one_letter_code
_entity_poly.pdbx_strand_id
1 'polypeptide(L)'
;MRRSLLLSCVGLAAVAAFGELPQPDVKGAAKPEIESQWKGRKVAFLGDSITDKIHVGCTSNYWNFLPSMLGVDAYVYGKNGWQMAGMIQQAETLKAGLGGAVDAIFVFAGTNDFNAGVPLGEWFVETVDEVRKNADRVWLRHRTVNLDDTFRGRINRLMAYLKREFPDQQVVLLTPIHRSFAQFGERNVQPDEAYANAQGLYLDAYVAAVKEAGAVWSVPVIDLYGESGLYPSEPAQAKFFHDATNDRLHPNAAGHKRIAATMAYRMLSLPACFK
;
A
#
# COMPACT_ATOMS: atom_id res chain seq x y z
N MET A 1 -10.24 -64.09 51.02
CA MET A 1 -8.95 -63.45 51.31
C MET A 1 -8.47 -62.82 50.04
N ARG A 2 -8.61 -61.46 49.86
CA ARG A 2 -8.07 -60.71 48.75
C ARG A 2 -7.13 -59.66 49.34
N ARG A 3 -5.85 -59.77 49.03
CA ARG A 3 -4.81 -58.79 49.41
C ARG A 3 -4.80 -57.73 48.37
N SER A 4 -5.06 -56.45 48.74
CA SER A 4 -4.84 -55.29 47.96
C SER A 4 -3.38 -54.86 48.08
N LEU A 5 -2.66 -54.76 46.94
CA LEU A 5 -1.36 -54.07 46.86
C LEU A 5 -1.61 -52.58 46.57
N LEU A 6 -1.18 -51.74 47.49
CA LEU A 6 -1.02 -50.31 47.25
C LEU A 6 0.35 -50.04 46.59
N LEU A 7 0.36 -49.57 45.34
CA LEU A 7 1.56 -49.04 44.72
C LEU A 7 1.60 -47.52 45.01
N SER A 8 2.60 -47.14 45.78
CA SER A 8 2.94 -45.73 46.01
C SER A 8 3.84 -45.26 44.89
N CYS A 9 3.35 -44.38 43.98
CA CYS A 9 4.17 -43.68 43.00
C CYS A 9 4.67 -42.37 43.64
N VAL A 10 5.94 -42.37 44.02
CA VAL A 10 6.65 -41.12 44.36
C VAL A 10 7.16 -40.52 43.03
N GLY A 11 6.47 -39.52 42.56
CA GLY A 11 6.93 -38.71 41.42
C GLY A 11 7.93 -37.66 41.90
N LEU A 12 9.22 -37.83 41.57
CA LEU A 12 10.23 -36.76 41.68
C LEU A 12 10.03 -35.78 40.51
N ALA A 13 9.51 -34.59 40.79
CA ALA A 13 9.54 -33.49 39.86
C ALA A 13 10.91 -32.82 39.97
N ALA A 14 11.80 -33.07 38.99
CA ALA A 14 13.02 -32.29 38.82
C ALA A 14 12.68 -30.95 38.18
N VAL A 15 12.61 -29.89 38.97
CA VAL A 15 12.57 -28.52 38.46
C VAL A 15 13.99 -28.21 38.01
N ALA A 16 14.22 -28.25 36.71
CA ALA A 16 15.46 -27.71 36.12
C ALA A 16 15.41 -26.18 36.29
N ALA A 17 16.23 -25.65 37.17
CA ALA A 17 16.51 -24.22 37.23
C ALA A 17 17.28 -23.84 35.97
N PHE A 18 16.62 -23.24 35.00
CA PHE A 18 17.28 -22.54 33.93
C PHE A 18 17.95 -21.31 34.53
N GLY A 19 19.27 -21.41 34.81
CA GLY A 19 20.08 -20.27 35.14
C GLY A 19 19.97 -19.23 34.03
N GLU A 20 19.73 -17.96 34.40
CA GLU A 20 19.80 -16.87 33.42
C GLU A 20 21.14 -16.91 32.72
N LEU A 21 21.11 -16.99 31.39
CA LEU A 21 22.31 -16.87 30.58
C LEU A 21 22.94 -15.49 30.89
N PRO A 22 24.27 -15.42 31.10
CA PRO A 22 24.93 -14.15 31.38
C PRO A 22 24.68 -13.20 30.22
N GLN A 23 24.03 -12.06 30.50
CA GLN A 23 23.82 -11.01 29.53
C GLN A 23 25.22 -10.46 29.15
N PRO A 24 25.52 -10.33 27.83
CA PRO A 24 26.80 -9.73 27.43
C PRO A 24 26.88 -8.30 27.98
N ASP A 25 28.01 -7.95 28.58
CA ASP A 25 28.26 -6.61 29.09
C ASP A 25 28.42 -5.64 27.89
N VAL A 26 27.32 -5.01 27.49
CA VAL A 26 27.27 -4.06 26.36
C VAL A 26 27.62 -2.63 26.78
N LYS A 27 28.41 -2.46 27.86
CA LYS A 27 28.96 -1.15 28.22
C LYS A 27 29.96 -0.71 27.16
N GLY A 28 29.51 0.20 26.27
CA GLY A 28 30.36 0.86 25.27
C GLY A 28 30.24 0.44 23.84
N ALA A 29 29.45 -0.58 23.49
CA ALA A 29 29.10 -0.81 22.08
C ALA A 29 28.12 0.28 21.62
N ALA A 30 28.52 1.09 20.63
CA ALA A 30 27.58 1.95 19.92
C ALA A 30 26.41 1.07 19.47
N LYS A 31 25.17 1.50 19.74
CA LYS A 31 23.99 0.79 19.22
C LYS A 31 24.19 0.67 17.71
N PRO A 32 24.05 -0.52 17.11
CA PRO A 32 24.15 -0.66 15.67
C PRO A 32 23.05 0.23 15.06
N GLU A 33 23.45 1.35 14.48
CA GLU A 33 22.56 2.28 13.81
C GLU A 33 22.45 1.78 12.36
N ILE A 34 21.30 1.21 12.02
CA ILE A 34 21.01 0.87 10.61
C ILE A 34 20.64 2.20 9.95
N GLU A 35 21.58 2.74 9.18
CA GLU A 35 21.30 3.90 8.36
C GLU A 35 20.36 3.50 7.22
N SER A 36 19.23 4.21 7.11
CA SER A 36 18.25 3.96 6.07
C SER A 36 18.82 4.33 4.69
N GLN A 37 18.74 3.42 3.71
CA GLN A 37 19.06 3.72 2.29
C GLN A 37 18.17 4.82 1.71
N TRP A 38 17.10 5.20 2.39
CA TRP A 38 16.16 6.26 2.01
C TRP A 38 16.57 7.64 2.49
N LYS A 39 17.57 7.78 3.35
CA LYS A 39 18.01 9.06 3.91
C LYS A 39 18.43 10.04 2.80
N GLY A 40 17.82 11.23 2.79
CA GLY A 40 18.04 12.27 1.79
C GLY A 40 17.43 11.96 0.40
N ARG A 41 16.65 10.87 0.26
CA ARG A 41 15.99 10.55 -1.00
C ARG A 41 14.71 11.35 -1.17
N LYS A 42 14.51 11.89 -2.38
CA LYS A 42 13.31 12.62 -2.77
C LYS A 42 12.20 11.64 -3.16
N VAL A 43 11.16 11.58 -2.36
CA VAL A 43 10.06 10.64 -2.53
C VAL A 43 8.78 11.39 -2.83
N ALA A 44 8.19 11.12 -4.00
CA ALA A 44 6.91 11.69 -4.41
C ALA A 44 5.76 10.77 -4.00
N PHE A 45 4.69 11.37 -3.45
CA PHE A 45 3.46 10.68 -3.06
C PHE A 45 2.31 11.20 -3.90
N LEU A 46 1.81 10.35 -4.81
CA LEU A 46 0.60 10.58 -5.60
C LEU A 46 -0.55 9.88 -4.88
N GLY A 47 -1.74 10.49 -4.86
CA GLY A 47 -2.86 9.85 -4.19
C GLY A 47 -4.11 10.72 -4.08
N ASP A 48 -5.04 10.25 -3.28
CA ASP A 48 -6.33 10.87 -3.00
C ASP A 48 -6.36 11.69 -1.69
N SER A 49 -7.52 11.74 -1.02
CA SER A 49 -7.71 12.45 0.26
C SER A 49 -6.79 11.98 1.39
N ILE A 50 -6.42 10.69 1.40
CA ILE A 50 -5.52 10.11 2.43
C ILE A 50 -4.09 10.63 2.24
N THR A 51 -3.76 11.10 1.04
CA THR A 51 -2.44 11.68 0.68
C THR A 51 -2.47 13.22 0.61
N ASP A 52 -3.64 13.85 0.55
CA ASP A 52 -3.77 15.30 0.36
C ASP A 52 -3.01 16.10 1.44
N LYS A 53 -2.37 17.21 1.03
CA LYS A 53 -1.69 18.15 1.93
C LYS A 53 -2.62 18.84 2.92
N ILE A 54 -3.91 18.86 2.66
CA ILE A 54 -4.92 19.51 3.53
C ILE A 54 -5.16 18.72 4.81
N HIS A 55 -4.57 17.54 4.98
CA HIS A 55 -4.71 16.70 6.16
C HIS A 55 -6.17 16.37 6.48
N VAL A 56 -6.91 15.84 5.49
CA VAL A 56 -8.31 15.47 5.67
C VAL A 56 -8.46 14.46 6.82
N GLY A 57 -9.24 14.85 7.83
CA GLY A 57 -9.52 14.01 8.99
C GLY A 57 -8.37 13.83 10.00
N CYS A 58 -7.25 14.53 9.86
CA CYS A 58 -6.10 14.34 10.75
C CYS A 58 -5.24 15.60 10.92
N THR A 59 -4.29 15.55 11.85
CA THR A 59 -3.28 16.60 12.08
C THR A 59 -1.96 16.28 11.37
N SER A 60 -1.75 15.04 10.95
CA SER A 60 -0.53 14.58 10.27
C SER A 60 -0.86 13.35 9.44
N ASN A 61 -0.48 13.39 8.16
CA ASN A 61 -0.61 12.26 7.25
C ASN A 61 0.59 11.32 7.33
N TYR A 62 0.51 10.13 6.74
CA TYR A 62 1.56 9.11 6.77
C TYR A 62 2.91 9.65 6.24
N TRP A 63 2.89 10.47 5.22
CA TRP A 63 4.09 11.07 4.64
C TRP A 63 4.76 12.13 5.54
N ASN A 64 4.08 12.66 6.57
CA ASN A 64 4.70 13.51 7.58
C ASN A 64 5.58 12.73 8.55
N PHE A 65 5.30 11.43 8.77
CA PHE A 65 6.08 10.58 9.67
C PHE A 65 7.32 9.97 9.00
N LEU A 66 7.30 9.73 7.69
CA LEU A 66 8.39 9.07 6.96
C LEU A 66 9.72 9.83 7.01
N PRO A 67 9.78 11.18 6.96
CA PRO A 67 11.03 11.92 7.16
C PRO A 67 11.72 11.59 8.49
N SER A 68 10.97 11.50 9.60
CA SER A 68 11.54 11.17 10.90
C SER A 68 11.89 9.68 11.05
N MET A 69 11.24 8.78 10.28
CA MET A 69 11.49 7.34 10.34
C MET A 69 12.63 6.89 9.43
N LEU A 70 12.73 7.48 8.23
CA LEU A 70 13.63 7.03 7.16
C LEU A 70 14.56 8.11 6.63
N GLY A 71 14.36 9.37 7.02
CA GLY A 71 15.15 10.50 6.52
C GLY A 71 14.83 10.91 5.08
N VAL A 72 13.64 10.59 4.55
CA VAL A 72 13.22 10.96 3.19
C VAL A 72 12.83 12.43 3.10
N ASP A 73 13.00 13.02 1.91
CA ASP A 73 12.40 14.29 1.53
C ASP A 73 11.06 14.03 0.83
N ALA A 74 9.94 14.33 1.49
CA ALA A 74 8.60 14.02 1.01
C ALA A 74 8.03 15.12 0.11
N TYR A 75 7.61 14.75 -1.11
CA TYR A 75 6.93 15.60 -2.08
C TYR A 75 5.52 15.08 -2.33
N VAL A 76 4.50 15.87 -2.04
CA VAL A 76 3.11 15.39 -1.97
C VAL A 76 2.28 16.05 -3.05
N TYR A 77 1.55 15.24 -3.81
CA TYR A 77 0.71 15.63 -4.94
C TYR A 77 -0.75 15.19 -4.78
N GLY A 78 -1.08 14.50 -3.69
CA GLY A 78 -2.42 13.98 -3.42
C GLY A 78 -3.51 15.05 -3.48
N LYS A 79 -4.70 14.67 -3.94
CA LYS A 79 -5.89 15.52 -3.99
C LYS A 79 -7.15 14.78 -3.55
N ASN A 80 -7.90 15.41 -2.66
CA ASN A 80 -9.15 14.89 -2.13
C ASN A 80 -10.12 14.46 -3.23
N GLY A 81 -10.72 13.28 -3.09
CA GLY A 81 -11.72 12.72 -3.99
C GLY A 81 -11.19 12.19 -5.32
N TRP A 82 -9.88 12.26 -5.57
CA TRP A 82 -9.33 11.82 -6.85
C TRP A 82 -9.29 10.30 -6.97
N GLN A 83 -9.60 9.84 -8.18
CA GLN A 83 -9.54 8.44 -8.61
C GLN A 83 -8.18 8.13 -9.29
N MET A 84 -7.92 6.87 -9.59
CA MET A 84 -6.70 6.42 -10.29
C MET A 84 -6.44 7.20 -11.59
N ALA A 85 -7.49 7.58 -12.32
CA ALA A 85 -7.35 8.38 -13.55
C ALA A 85 -6.65 9.73 -13.31
N GLY A 86 -6.84 10.36 -12.15
CA GLY A 86 -6.22 11.64 -11.81
C GLY A 86 -4.72 11.55 -11.50
N MET A 87 -4.19 10.35 -11.23
CA MET A 87 -2.79 10.18 -10.86
C MET A 87 -1.83 10.58 -11.99
N ILE A 88 -2.25 10.51 -13.25
CA ILE A 88 -1.45 10.98 -14.38
C ILE A 88 -1.20 12.49 -14.28
N GLN A 89 -2.21 13.29 -13.97
CA GLN A 89 -2.06 14.74 -13.83
C GLN A 89 -1.16 15.10 -12.64
N GLN A 90 -1.18 14.32 -11.56
CA GLN A 90 -0.25 14.48 -10.45
C GLN A 90 1.19 14.15 -10.88
N ALA A 91 1.37 13.09 -11.67
CA ALA A 91 2.67 12.70 -12.22
C ALA A 91 3.22 13.74 -13.23
N GLU A 92 2.37 14.36 -14.02
CA GLU A 92 2.72 15.48 -14.89
C GLU A 92 3.19 16.70 -14.09
N THR A 93 2.48 17.01 -12.99
CA THR A 93 2.86 18.09 -12.06
C THR A 93 4.20 17.77 -11.38
N LEU A 94 4.42 16.53 -10.96
CA LEU A 94 5.70 16.06 -10.44
C LEU A 94 6.82 16.25 -11.47
N LYS A 95 6.59 15.85 -12.73
CA LYS A 95 7.57 15.98 -13.79
C LYS A 95 7.93 17.45 -14.06
N ALA A 96 6.94 18.32 -14.12
CA ALA A 96 7.15 19.76 -14.31
C ALA A 96 7.94 20.40 -13.16
N GLY A 97 7.76 19.91 -11.91
CA GLY A 97 8.42 20.47 -10.73
C GLY A 97 9.80 19.89 -10.42
N LEU A 98 9.95 18.59 -10.45
CA LEU A 98 11.18 17.89 -10.06
C LEU A 98 11.88 17.19 -11.22
N GLY A 99 11.17 16.89 -12.31
CA GLY A 99 11.70 16.12 -13.43
C GLY A 99 12.30 14.79 -12.97
N GLY A 100 13.49 14.45 -13.45
CA GLY A 100 14.23 13.27 -13.06
C GLY A 100 14.98 13.36 -11.71
N ALA A 101 14.81 14.46 -10.96
CA ALA A 101 15.47 14.64 -9.66
C ALA A 101 14.79 13.90 -8.51
N VAL A 102 13.57 13.34 -8.72
CA VAL A 102 12.90 12.44 -7.77
C VAL A 102 13.58 11.07 -7.77
N ASP A 103 13.70 10.42 -6.61
CA ASP A 103 14.28 9.08 -6.48
C ASP A 103 13.21 7.99 -6.54
N ALA A 104 12.04 8.23 -5.98
CA ALA A 104 10.94 7.27 -5.98
C ALA A 104 9.56 7.94 -6.04
N ILE A 105 8.59 7.19 -6.60
CA ILE A 105 7.19 7.61 -6.76
C ILE A 105 6.28 6.55 -6.15
N PHE A 106 5.52 6.94 -5.13
CA PHE A 106 4.53 6.09 -4.48
C PHE A 106 3.14 6.51 -4.92
N VAL A 107 2.30 5.54 -5.31
CA VAL A 107 0.93 5.77 -5.76
C VAL A 107 -0.05 5.11 -4.79
N PHE A 108 -0.91 5.91 -4.18
CA PHE A 108 -1.91 5.45 -3.21
C PHE A 108 -3.31 5.90 -3.63
N ALA A 109 -4.02 5.07 -4.40
CA ALA A 109 -5.35 5.37 -4.92
C ALA A 109 -6.16 4.09 -5.15
N GLY A 110 -7.48 4.24 -5.39
CA GLY A 110 -8.39 3.14 -5.72
C GLY A 110 -9.66 3.12 -4.86
N THR A 111 -9.64 3.68 -3.65
CA THR A 111 -10.84 3.74 -2.80
C THR A 111 -11.96 4.57 -3.43
N ASN A 112 -11.63 5.66 -4.15
CA ASN A 112 -12.60 6.48 -4.85
C ASN A 112 -13.09 5.82 -6.16
N ASP A 113 -12.26 5.02 -6.82
CA ASP A 113 -12.68 4.20 -7.96
C ASP A 113 -13.70 3.14 -7.53
N PHE A 114 -13.46 2.46 -6.41
CA PHE A 114 -14.43 1.56 -5.80
C PHE A 114 -15.74 2.26 -5.48
N ASN A 115 -15.69 3.38 -4.76
CA ASN A 115 -16.87 4.14 -4.35
C ASN A 115 -17.68 4.65 -5.53
N ALA A 116 -17.03 5.04 -6.62
CA ALA A 116 -17.67 5.48 -7.85
C ALA A 116 -18.17 4.33 -8.75
N GLY A 117 -17.90 3.07 -8.39
CA GLY A 117 -18.29 1.92 -9.18
C GLY A 117 -17.60 1.89 -10.54
N VAL A 118 -16.31 2.25 -10.60
CA VAL A 118 -15.52 2.14 -11.84
C VAL A 118 -15.36 0.67 -12.20
N PRO A 119 -15.72 0.23 -13.44
CA PRO A 119 -15.53 -1.16 -13.84
C PRO A 119 -14.06 -1.61 -13.74
N LEU A 120 -13.81 -2.85 -13.35
CA LEU A 120 -12.42 -3.36 -13.25
C LEU A 120 -11.71 -3.43 -14.60
N GLY A 121 -12.42 -3.88 -15.66
CA GLY A 121 -11.84 -4.11 -16.99
C GLY A 121 -10.81 -5.23 -17.02
N GLU A 122 -10.08 -5.30 -18.14
CA GLU A 122 -9.06 -6.30 -18.39
C GLU A 122 -7.67 -5.65 -18.47
N TRP A 123 -6.62 -6.41 -18.11
CA TRP A 123 -5.24 -5.92 -18.22
C TRP A 123 -4.75 -5.77 -19.66
N PHE A 124 -5.22 -6.65 -20.53
CA PHE A 124 -4.72 -6.77 -21.90
C PHE A 124 -5.85 -6.89 -22.91
N VAL A 125 -5.58 -6.41 -24.11
CA VAL A 125 -6.34 -6.72 -25.33
C VAL A 125 -5.52 -7.70 -26.16
N GLU A 126 -6.15 -8.75 -26.69
CA GLU A 126 -5.51 -9.76 -27.53
C GLU A 126 -5.86 -9.57 -29.01
N THR A 127 -4.85 -9.66 -29.86
CA THR A 127 -4.93 -9.68 -31.33
C THR A 127 -4.17 -10.87 -31.88
N VAL A 128 -4.23 -11.06 -33.19
CA VAL A 128 -3.39 -12.04 -33.91
C VAL A 128 -2.61 -11.30 -34.96
N ASP A 129 -1.29 -11.32 -34.86
CA ASP A 129 -0.41 -10.57 -35.73
C ASP A 129 0.53 -11.50 -36.52
N GLU A 130 0.82 -11.14 -37.77
CA GLU A 130 1.87 -11.78 -38.55
C GLU A 130 3.23 -11.26 -38.10
N VAL A 131 4.09 -12.15 -37.64
CA VAL A 131 5.44 -11.79 -37.17
C VAL A 131 6.50 -12.65 -37.84
N ARG A 132 7.72 -12.11 -37.95
CA ARG A 132 8.86 -12.88 -38.40
C ARG A 132 9.41 -13.70 -37.25
N LYS A 133 9.48 -15.05 -37.47
CA LYS A 133 10.11 -15.98 -36.53
C LYS A 133 11.14 -16.80 -37.28
N ASN A 134 12.43 -16.58 -37.03
CA ASN A 134 13.54 -17.10 -37.83
C ASN A 134 13.47 -16.64 -39.29
N ALA A 135 13.43 -17.58 -40.25
CA ALA A 135 13.29 -17.30 -41.66
C ALA A 135 11.82 -17.18 -42.13
N ASP A 136 10.86 -17.61 -41.31
CA ASP A 136 9.44 -17.75 -41.66
C ASP A 136 8.61 -16.58 -41.18
N ARG A 137 7.43 -16.39 -41.78
CA ARG A 137 6.34 -15.57 -41.29
C ARG A 137 5.29 -16.47 -40.65
N VAL A 138 4.88 -16.15 -39.42
CA VAL A 138 3.91 -16.93 -38.65
C VAL A 138 2.87 -16.01 -38.03
N TRP A 139 1.66 -16.50 -37.84
CA TRP A 139 0.60 -15.80 -37.11
C TRP A 139 0.65 -16.19 -35.64
N LEU A 140 0.84 -15.21 -34.76
CA LEU A 140 0.90 -15.43 -33.32
C LEU A 140 -0.13 -14.57 -32.61
N ARG A 141 -0.63 -15.10 -31.50
CA ARG A 141 -1.41 -14.28 -30.56
C ARG A 141 -0.50 -13.21 -29.95
N HIS A 142 -0.96 -11.99 -30.01
CA HIS A 142 -0.29 -10.83 -29.45
C HIS A 142 -1.23 -10.14 -28.47
N ARG A 143 -0.71 -9.69 -27.35
CA ARG A 143 -1.48 -8.90 -26.41
C ARG A 143 -0.76 -7.60 -26.04
N THR A 144 -1.53 -6.53 -26.01
CA THR A 144 -1.10 -5.20 -25.57
C THR A 144 -1.85 -4.83 -24.31
N VAL A 145 -1.28 -3.91 -23.50
CA VAL A 145 -1.98 -3.39 -22.33
C VAL A 145 -3.26 -2.67 -22.75
N ASN A 146 -4.35 -2.96 -22.05
CA ASN A 146 -5.61 -2.26 -22.26
C ASN A 146 -5.52 -0.84 -21.65
N LEU A 147 -5.92 0.18 -22.40
CA LEU A 147 -5.86 1.59 -22.00
C LEU A 147 -7.25 2.25 -21.89
N ASP A 148 -8.30 1.45 -21.75
CA ASP A 148 -9.67 1.95 -21.59
C ASP A 148 -9.90 2.68 -20.26
N ASP A 149 -11.11 3.22 -20.03
CA ASP A 149 -11.42 3.94 -18.79
C ASP A 149 -11.98 3.02 -17.69
N THR A 150 -11.47 1.79 -17.59
CA THR A 150 -11.70 0.87 -16.49
C THR A 150 -10.57 1.00 -15.44
N PHE A 151 -10.73 0.41 -14.27
CA PHE A 151 -9.74 0.54 -13.20
C PHE A 151 -8.37 -0.01 -13.62
N ARG A 152 -8.31 -1.20 -14.22
CA ARG A 152 -7.07 -1.77 -14.76
C ARG A 152 -6.50 -0.93 -15.92
N GLY A 153 -7.37 -0.43 -16.81
CA GLY A 153 -6.95 0.45 -17.89
C GLY A 153 -6.38 1.80 -17.38
N ARG A 154 -6.96 2.37 -16.32
CA ARG A 154 -6.44 3.57 -15.65
C ARG A 154 -5.06 3.33 -15.04
N ILE A 155 -4.87 2.18 -14.36
CA ILE A 155 -3.55 1.77 -13.84
C ILE A 155 -2.56 1.62 -15.00
N ASN A 156 -2.94 0.95 -16.09
CA ASN A 156 -2.08 0.78 -17.26
C ASN A 156 -1.64 2.11 -17.86
N ARG A 157 -2.56 3.08 -18.04
CA ARG A 157 -2.23 4.42 -18.53
C ARG A 157 -1.22 5.13 -17.63
N LEU A 158 -1.45 5.10 -16.30
CA LEU A 158 -0.53 5.68 -15.34
C LEU A 158 0.84 5.01 -15.39
N MET A 159 0.89 3.69 -15.36
CA MET A 159 2.14 2.95 -15.33
C MET A 159 2.94 3.11 -16.63
N ALA A 160 2.27 3.11 -17.79
CA ALA A 160 2.90 3.41 -19.07
C ALA A 160 3.52 4.82 -19.08
N TYR A 161 2.81 5.82 -18.53
CA TYR A 161 3.33 7.17 -18.36
C TYR A 161 4.56 7.19 -17.43
N LEU A 162 4.46 6.60 -16.24
CA LEU A 162 5.55 6.61 -15.25
C LEU A 162 6.80 5.89 -15.79
N LYS A 163 6.66 4.73 -16.41
CA LYS A 163 7.79 3.98 -16.99
C LYS A 163 8.47 4.75 -18.14
N ARG A 164 7.73 5.53 -18.91
CA ARG A 164 8.29 6.34 -20.00
C ARG A 164 8.98 7.61 -19.48
N GLU A 165 8.34 8.30 -18.54
CA GLU A 165 8.79 9.64 -18.11
C GLU A 165 9.75 9.60 -16.92
N PHE A 166 9.80 8.49 -16.18
CA PHE A 166 10.63 8.26 -14.99
C PHE A 166 11.28 6.87 -15.07
N PRO A 167 12.11 6.60 -16.10
CA PRO A 167 12.67 5.26 -16.34
C PRO A 167 13.64 4.79 -15.25
N ASP A 168 14.32 5.73 -14.58
CA ASP A 168 15.35 5.47 -13.56
C ASP A 168 14.81 5.53 -12.12
N GLN A 169 13.54 5.84 -11.93
CA GLN A 169 12.94 6.01 -10.62
C GLN A 169 12.25 4.75 -10.13
N GLN A 170 12.33 4.51 -8.82
CA GLN A 170 11.54 3.47 -8.17
C GLN A 170 10.07 3.87 -8.18
N VAL A 171 9.21 3.09 -8.83
CA VAL A 171 7.76 3.23 -8.70
C VAL A 171 7.24 2.15 -7.76
N VAL A 172 6.40 2.54 -6.79
CA VAL A 172 5.79 1.63 -5.80
C VAL A 172 4.29 1.90 -5.76
N LEU A 173 3.50 0.84 -5.86
CA LEU A 173 2.05 0.93 -5.67
C LEU A 173 1.69 0.61 -4.21
N LEU A 174 0.70 1.33 -3.68
CA LEU A 174 0.12 1.05 -2.38
C LEU A 174 -1.32 0.58 -2.59
N THR A 175 -1.71 -0.54 -1.96
CA THR A 175 -3.12 -0.94 -1.99
C THR A 175 -3.96 0.05 -1.19
N PRO A 176 -5.25 0.28 -1.54
CA PRO A 176 -6.18 0.91 -0.62
C PRO A 176 -6.12 0.25 0.77
N ILE A 177 -6.41 1.00 1.83
CA ILE A 177 -6.63 0.46 3.18
C ILE A 177 -8.09 0.00 3.31
N HIS A 178 -8.39 -0.79 4.35
CA HIS A 178 -9.77 -1.03 4.77
C HIS A 178 -10.49 0.27 5.08
N ARG A 179 -11.76 0.34 4.74
CA ARG A 179 -12.63 1.48 4.98
C ARG A 179 -13.97 1.06 5.58
N SER A 180 -14.60 1.93 6.32
CA SER A 180 -15.96 1.74 6.77
C SER A 180 -16.83 2.94 6.42
N PHE A 181 -18.00 3.06 7.03
CA PHE A 181 -18.97 4.12 6.77
C PHE A 181 -18.34 5.51 6.84
N ALA A 182 -18.72 6.38 5.89
CA ALA A 182 -18.37 7.79 5.90
C ALA A 182 -19.53 8.67 5.40
N GLN A 183 -19.74 9.83 6.03
CA GLN A 183 -20.76 10.79 5.66
C GLN A 183 -20.20 12.21 5.70
N PHE A 184 -20.16 12.88 4.56
CA PHE A 184 -19.63 14.24 4.37
C PHE A 184 -20.75 15.25 4.03
N GLY A 185 -21.98 14.92 4.37
CA GLY A 185 -23.20 15.68 4.10
C GLY A 185 -24.33 14.78 3.60
N GLU A 186 -25.52 15.33 3.39
CA GLU A 186 -26.69 14.55 3.00
C GLU A 186 -26.56 13.83 1.65
N ARG A 187 -25.75 14.39 0.73
CA ARG A 187 -25.56 13.85 -0.63
C ARG A 187 -24.27 13.06 -0.81
N ASN A 188 -23.44 12.97 0.22
CA ASN A 188 -22.18 12.21 0.17
C ASN A 188 -22.13 11.27 1.37
N VAL A 189 -22.90 10.19 1.25
CA VAL A 189 -22.93 9.08 2.20
C VAL A 189 -22.34 7.86 1.51
N GLN A 190 -21.32 7.29 2.12
CA GLN A 190 -20.57 6.17 1.59
C GLN A 190 -20.72 4.97 2.54
N PRO A 191 -21.37 3.88 2.09
CA PRO A 191 -21.43 2.65 2.86
C PRO A 191 -20.05 2.10 3.19
N ASP A 192 -19.98 1.20 4.16
CA ASP A 192 -18.73 0.45 4.44
C ASP A 192 -18.41 -0.54 3.31
N GLU A 193 -17.23 -1.12 3.36
CA GLU A 193 -16.71 -2.02 2.33
C GLU A 193 -17.41 -3.38 2.27
N ALA A 194 -18.28 -3.71 3.23
CA ALA A 194 -19.10 -4.91 3.20
C ALA A 194 -20.26 -4.81 2.20
N TYR A 195 -20.56 -3.60 1.72
CA TYR A 195 -21.52 -3.38 0.65
C TYR A 195 -20.83 -3.32 -0.72
N ALA A 196 -21.39 -4.06 -1.67
CA ALA A 196 -20.92 -4.01 -3.05
C ALA A 196 -21.22 -2.64 -3.68
N ASN A 197 -20.35 -2.18 -4.57
CA ASN A 197 -20.54 -0.95 -5.33
C ASN A 197 -21.55 -1.15 -6.49
N ALA A 198 -21.74 -0.12 -7.34
CA ALA A 198 -22.65 -0.17 -8.49
C ALA A 198 -22.30 -1.24 -9.54
N GLN A 199 -21.11 -1.83 -9.51
CA GLN A 199 -20.72 -2.95 -10.36
C GLN A 199 -20.95 -4.32 -9.70
N GLY A 200 -21.52 -4.36 -8.49
CA GLY A 200 -21.65 -5.59 -7.70
C GLY A 200 -20.32 -6.08 -7.13
N LEU A 201 -19.29 -5.23 -7.05
CA LEU A 201 -17.95 -5.58 -6.59
C LEU A 201 -17.68 -5.00 -5.21
N TYR A 202 -16.86 -5.71 -4.43
CA TYR A 202 -16.34 -5.26 -3.15
C TYR A 202 -14.96 -4.60 -3.29
N LEU A 203 -14.52 -3.89 -2.25
CA LEU A 203 -13.22 -3.18 -2.27
C LEU A 203 -12.03 -4.12 -2.54
N ASP A 204 -12.08 -5.35 -2.03
CA ASP A 204 -11.05 -6.36 -2.21
C ASP A 204 -10.73 -6.67 -3.69
N ALA A 205 -11.70 -6.54 -4.60
CA ALA A 205 -11.48 -6.68 -6.04
C ALA A 205 -10.57 -5.56 -6.60
N TYR A 206 -10.71 -4.34 -6.09
CA TYR A 206 -9.83 -3.21 -6.46
C TYR A 206 -8.44 -3.36 -5.82
N VAL A 207 -8.38 -3.85 -4.58
CA VAL A 207 -7.12 -4.19 -3.90
C VAL A 207 -6.36 -5.27 -4.68
N ALA A 208 -7.06 -6.33 -5.12
CA ALA A 208 -6.48 -7.40 -5.93
C ALA A 208 -5.91 -6.84 -7.25
N ALA A 209 -6.63 -5.95 -7.92
CA ALA A 209 -6.13 -5.31 -9.14
C ALA A 209 -4.86 -4.49 -8.92
N VAL A 210 -4.73 -3.76 -7.79
CA VAL A 210 -3.47 -3.06 -7.46
C VAL A 210 -2.32 -4.05 -7.23
N LYS A 211 -2.59 -5.18 -6.56
CA LYS A 211 -1.57 -6.25 -6.36
C LYS A 211 -1.14 -6.88 -7.68
N GLU A 212 -2.09 -7.20 -8.56
CA GLU A 212 -1.84 -7.73 -9.90
C GLU A 212 -0.98 -6.77 -10.76
N ALA A 213 -1.22 -5.45 -10.63
CA ALA A 213 -0.46 -4.43 -11.34
C ALA A 213 1.05 -4.52 -11.07
N GLY A 214 1.45 -4.94 -9.87
CA GLY A 214 2.85 -5.16 -9.52
C GLY A 214 3.52 -6.16 -10.46
N ALA A 215 2.85 -7.29 -10.74
CA ALA A 215 3.34 -8.31 -11.67
C ALA A 215 3.27 -7.85 -13.14
N VAL A 216 2.18 -7.17 -13.53
CA VAL A 216 2.00 -6.67 -14.90
C VAL A 216 3.10 -5.66 -15.28
N TRP A 217 3.47 -4.77 -14.36
CA TRP A 217 4.37 -3.66 -14.62
C TRP A 217 5.76 -3.80 -14.01
N SER A 218 6.05 -4.92 -13.37
CA SER A 218 7.32 -5.17 -12.68
C SER A 218 7.68 -4.04 -11.70
N VAL A 219 6.76 -3.77 -10.76
CA VAL A 219 6.95 -2.79 -9.68
C VAL A 219 6.54 -3.40 -8.34
N PRO A 220 7.20 -3.00 -7.23
CA PRO A 220 6.81 -3.40 -5.90
C PRO A 220 5.39 -2.91 -5.55
N VAL A 221 4.69 -3.71 -4.75
CA VAL A 221 3.42 -3.32 -4.12
C VAL A 221 3.57 -3.44 -2.61
N ILE A 222 3.19 -2.39 -1.89
CA ILE A 222 3.04 -2.43 -0.43
C ILE A 222 1.57 -2.67 -0.12
N ASP A 223 1.27 -3.80 0.50
CA ASP A 223 -0.10 -4.22 0.83
C ASP A 223 -0.61 -3.55 2.11
N LEU A 224 -1.04 -2.30 2.02
CA LEU A 224 -1.62 -1.59 3.16
C LEU A 224 -2.97 -2.17 3.60
N TYR A 225 -3.72 -2.80 2.69
CA TYR A 225 -4.97 -3.50 3.02
C TYR A 225 -4.71 -4.64 4.02
N GLY A 226 -3.78 -5.51 3.69
CA GLY A 226 -3.46 -6.68 4.51
C GLY A 226 -2.53 -6.40 5.70
N GLU A 227 -1.74 -5.32 5.67
CA GLU A 227 -0.60 -5.19 6.58
C GLU A 227 -0.65 -3.97 7.50
N SER A 228 -1.49 -2.96 7.22
CA SER A 228 -1.55 -1.73 8.05
C SER A 228 -2.10 -1.96 9.47
N GLY A 229 -2.78 -3.08 9.69
CA GLY A 229 -3.49 -3.38 10.93
C GLY A 229 -4.66 -2.43 11.21
N LEU A 230 -5.16 -1.72 10.18
CA LEU A 230 -6.34 -0.87 10.25
C LEU A 230 -7.55 -1.66 9.75
N TYR A 231 -8.55 -1.84 10.61
CA TYR A 231 -9.80 -2.53 10.27
C TYR A 231 -11.01 -1.77 10.86
N PRO A 232 -11.45 -0.69 10.19
CA PRO A 232 -12.43 0.26 10.74
C PRO A 232 -13.83 -0.32 10.97
N SER A 233 -14.17 -1.47 10.40
CA SER A 233 -15.43 -2.17 10.65
C SER A 233 -15.52 -2.72 12.09
N GLU A 234 -14.36 -2.98 12.74
CA GLU A 234 -14.30 -3.32 14.15
C GLU A 234 -14.43 -2.05 15.02
N PRO A 235 -15.45 -1.92 15.90
CA PRO A 235 -15.66 -0.71 16.69
C PRO A 235 -14.46 -0.26 17.53
N ALA A 236 -13.68 -1.20 18.07
CA ALA A 236 -12.48 -0.89 18.86
C ALA A 236 -11.37 -0.21 18.01
N GLN A 237 -11.41 -0.34 16.69
CA GLN A 237 -10.48 0.26 15.74
C GLN A 237 -10.90 1.68 15.30
N ALA A 238 -12.13 2.11 15.57
CA ALA A 238 -12.64 3.43 15.19
C ALA A 238 -11.75 4.58 15.72
N LYS A 239 -11.01 4.35 16.82
CA LYS A 239 -10.04 5.29 17.40
C LYS A 239 -8.87 5.67 16.48
N PHE A 240 -8.66 4.98 15.36
CA PHE A 240 -7.63 5.28 14.37
C PHE A 240 -8.16 6.08 13.17
N PHE A 241 -9.44 6.42 13.20
CA PHE A 241 -10.13 7.15 12.13
C PHE A 241 -10.61 8.52 12.61
N HIS A 242 -10.93 9.39 11.67
CA HIS A 242 -11.26 10.78 11.92
C HIS A 242 -12.46 10.93 12.87
N ASP A 243 -13.55 10.24 12.58
CA ASP A 243 -14.77 10.25 13.38
C ASP A 243 -15.32 8.83 13.51
N ALA A 244 -15.41 8.33 14.74
CA ALA A 244 -15.91 7.00 15.03
C ALA A 244 -17.33 6.73 14.52
N THR A 245 -18.13 7.78 14.32
CA THR A 245 -19.52 7.70 13.88
C THR A 245 -19.67 8.01 12.39
N ASN A 246 -19.02 9.10 11.93
CA ASN A 246 -19.33 9.68 10.62
C ASN A 246 -18.17 9.59 9.62
N ASP A 247 -16.95 9.23 10.03
CA ASP A 247 -15.82 9.12 9.10
C ASP A 247 -14.83 8.04 9.54
N ARG A 248 -15.10 6.81 9.16
CA ARG A 248 -14.18 5.68 9.27
C ARG A 248 -13.51 5.34 7.91
N LEU A 249 -13.48 6.31 7.00
CA LEU A 249 -12.72 6.25 5.75
C LEU A 249 -11.35 6.91 5.90
N HIS A 250 -11.31 8.11 6.50
CA HIS A 250 -10.08 8.86 6.67
C HIS A 250 -9.40 8.51 7.99
N PRO A 251 -8.15 7.99 7.97
CA PRO A 251 -7.38 7.79 9.19
C PRO A 251 -7.11 9.12 9.90
N ASN A 252 -7.12 9.10 11.23
CA ASN A 252 -6.55 10.20 12.01
C ASN A 252 -5.02 10.06 12.11
N ALA A 253 -4.34 10.96 12.83
CA ALA A 253 -2.88 10.93 12.96
C ALA A 253 -2.33 9.58 13.49
N ALA A 254 -3.06 8.90 14.38
CA ALA A 254 -2.67 7.58 14.89
C ALA A 254 -2.82 6.49 13.81
N GLY A 255 -3.87 6.55 13.00
CA GLY A 255 -4.05 5.67 11.84
C GLY A 255 -2.98 5.91 10.78
N HIS A 256 -2.71 7.17 10.43
CA HIS A 256 -1.63 7.52 9.51
C HIS A 256 -0.25 7.09 10.01
N LYS A 257 0.02 7.14 11.33
CA LYS A 257 1.26 6.61 11.90
C LYS A 257 1.40 5.10 11.69
N ARG A 258 0.30 4.33 11.74
CA ARG A 258 0.32 2.90 11.41
C ARG A 258 0.65 2.66 9.93
N ILE A 259 0.02 3.42 9.03
CA ILE A 259 0.35 3.37 7.59
C ILE A 259 1.84 3.66 7.39
N ALA A 260 2.35 4.74 7.98
CA ALA A 260 3.75 5.13 7.88
C ALA A 260 4.71 4.05 8.42
N ALA A 261 4.37 3.40 9.54
CA ALA A 261 5.18 2.32 10.11
C ALA A 261 5.24 1.11 9.16
N THR A 262 4.09 0.68 8.61
CA THR A 262 4.05 -0.40 7.61
C THR A 262 4.88 -0.04 6.37
N MET A 263 4.71 1.18 5.85
CA MET A 263 5.50 1.67 4.73
C MET A 263 7.00 1.68 5.05
N ALA A 264 7.40 2.20 6.21
CA ALA A 264 8.79 2.29 6.61
C ALA A 264 9.47 0.90 6.63
N TYR A 265 8.83 -0.10 7.24
CA TYR A 265 9.36 -1.47 7.24
C TYR A 265 9.46 -2.07 5.84
N ARG A 266 8.46 -1.85 5.00
CA ARG A 266 8.48 -2.33 3.62
C ARG A 266 9.50 -1.61 2.76
N MET A 267 9.62 -0.30 2.90
CA MET A 267 10.62 0.52 2.20
C MET A 267 12.05 0.07 2.50
N LEU A 268 12.37 -0.36 3.72
CA LEU A 268 13.71 -0.86 4.07
C LEU A 268 14.11 -2.11 3.26
N SER A 269 13.19 -2.85 2.68
CA SER A 269 13.45 -3.98 1.79
C SER A 269 13.51 -3.60 0.30
N LEU A 270 13.25 -2.34 -0.05
CA LEU A 270 13.23 -1.86 -1.44
C LEU A 270 14.48 -1.05 -1.75
N PRO A 271 14.98 -1.06 -3.01
CA PRO A 271 16.04 -0.15 -3.41
C PRO A 271 15.54 1.30 -3.36
N ALA A 272 16.39 2.23 -2.88
CA ALA A 272 16.07 3.65 -2.77
C ALA A 272 16.34 4.43 -4.07
N CYS A 273 17.15 3.87 -4.97
CA CYS A 273 17.55 4.51 -6.21
C CYS A 273 18.13 3.46 -7.17
N PHE A 274 17.85 3.60 -8.46
CA PHE A 274 18.41 2.76 -9.52
C PHE A 274 19.55 3.43 -10.32
N LYS A 275 19.92 4.68 -9.96
CA LYS A 275 20.99 5.42 -10.62
C LYS A 275 22.35 4.95 -10.19
#